data_adb4aedf9f7ab1f33b0ddc4d9e244662
#
_entry.id   adb4aedf9f7ab1f33b0ddc4d9e244662
#
_cell.length_a   1.000
_cell.length_b   1.000
_cell.length_c   1.000
_cell.angle_alpha   90.00
_cell.angle_beta   90.00
_cell.angle_gamma   90.00
#
_symmetry.space_group_name_H-M   'P 1'
#
loop_
_entity.id
_entity.type
_entity.pdbx_description
1 polymer ?
#
loop_
_entity_poly.entity_id
_entity_poly.type
_entity_poly.pdbx_seq_one_letter_code
_entity_poly.pdbx_strand_id
1 'polypeptide(L)'
;MSFDTQAIDALKDKPSSHFQLTTTELYNKILKRDEAELTELGAINAKTGVYTGRSPKDKYIVDNPQVKDNIDWGTINQPISEEKFLNLYYQVIDYLDSKDEIFVFNGYAGSDKDSQLDLTVVNEFAWHNLFAQNLFIKPNSKEEAAKIKADFTIISAPTFKANPEKDGIRSETFVIISFKHKTVLIGGTEYAGEMKKSIFSVMNYLLPEQNIMSMHCSANVGNKGDVALFFGLSGTGKTTLSADPNRKLIGDDEHGWNENGVFNIEGGCYAKAIHLSEEKEPQIFNAIRYGTVLENCVVDEHGYVDFDDNKLTENTRAAYPIHHIDNIVVPSKASHPNTIIFLTADAFGVLPPISKLTKDQAMYHFLSGFTSKLAGTERGITEPQPSFSTCFGAPFLPLNAKVYADLLGDLIDKHDVDVYLVNTGWTGGKYGIGNRIELRHTRKMVNDAISGKLKNAEFEKDHIFGFNIPKAVEDVPTTILQPINAWTDKEAYTTQAKELVERFKENFKKFGEDTQHLEQTGGFKG
;
A
#
# COMPACT_ATOMS: atom_id res chain seq x y z
N MET A 1 22.88 -11.47 -24.66
CA MET A 1 22.91 -12.61 -23.71
C MET A 1 21.52 -13.24 -23.68
N SER A 2 21.39 -14.54 -23.54
CA SER A 2 20.10 -15.21 -23.31
C SER A 2 19.88 -15.33 -21.82
N PHE A 3 18.64 -15.19 -21.35
CA PHE A 3 18.28 -15.42 -19.94
C PHE A 3 18.43 -16.91 -19.61
N ASP A 4 19.14 -17.19 -18.53
CA ASP A 4 19.38 -18.56 -18.06
C ASP A 4 18.82 -18.73 -16.63
N THR A 5 17.78 -19.54 -16.51
CA THR A 5 17.19 -19.89 -15.21
C THR A 5 18.11 -20.79 -14.38
N GLN A 6 19.04 -21.51 -15.02
CA GLN A 6 19.98 -22.40 -14.32
C GLN A 6 20.93 -21.60 -13.42
N ALA A 7 21.21 -20.34 -13.74
CA ALA A 7 22.07 -19.47 -12.92
C ALA A 7 21.47 -19.24 -11.52
N ILE A 8 20.17 -18.98 -11.42
CA ILE A 8 19.50 -18.81 -10.13
C ILE A 8 19.32 -20.14 -9.40
N ASP A 9 19.09 -21.23 -10.13
CA ASP A 9 18.99 -22.57 -9.51
C ASP A 9 20.34 -22.99 -8.94
N ALA A 10 21.45 -22.81 -9.68
CA ALA A 10 22.79 -23.06 -9.17
C ALA A 10 23.10 -22.25 -7.90
N LEU A 11 22.66 -20.99 -7.86
CA LEU A 11 22.82 -20.13 -6.68
C LEU A 11 22.03 -20.66 -5.46
N LYS A 12 20.80 -21.14 -5.67
CA LYS A 12 19.96 -21.73 -4.61
C LYS A 12 20.51 -23.05 -4.08
N ASP A 13 21.15 -23.82 -4.93
CA ASP A 13 21.67 -25.17 -4.60
C ASP A 13 23.08 -25.14 -3.97
N LYS A 14 23.67 -23.94 -3.79
CA LYS A 14 24.97 -23.82 -3.11
C LYS A 14 24.92 -24.33 -1.66
N PRO A 15 26.00 -24.93 -1.15
CA PRO A 15 26.11 -25.30 0.26
C PRO A 15 25.97 -24.12 1.23
N SER A 16 26.28 -22.91 0.78
CA SER A 16 26.15 -21.64 1.54
C SER A 16 24.75 -21.02 1.42
N SER A 17 23.85 -21.62 0.67
CA SER A 17 22.46 -21.18 0.54
C SER A 17 21.61 -21.77 1.66
N HIS A 18 20.93 -20.90 2.40
CA HIS A 18 20.04 -21.26 3.51
C HIS A 18 18.59 -21.25 3.05
N PHE A 19 18.03 -22.41 2.78
CA PHE A 19 16.65 -22.57 2.31
C PHE A 19 15.67 -22.69 3.47
N GLN A 20 14.65 -21.85 3.46
CA GLN A 20 13.47 -21.91 4.33
C GLN A 20 13.82 -22.00 5.82
N LEU A 21 14.70 -21.11 6.30
CA LEU A 21 15.04 -21.03 7.71
C LEU A 21 13.82 -20.61 8.54
N THR A 22 13.73 -21.13 9.75
CA THR A 22 12.76 -20.69 10.75
C THR A 22 13.09 -19.28 11.27
N THR A 23 12.12 -18.63 11.89
CA THR A 23 12.32 -17.32 12.54
C THR A 23 13.51 -17.35 13.51
N THR A 24 13.63 -18.41 14.33
CA THR A 24 14.73 -18.56 15.31
C THR A 24 16.09 -18.70 14.61
N GLU A 25 16.17 -19.49 13.55
CA GLU A 25 17.41 -19.65 12.77
C GLU A 25 17.80 -18.33 12.11
N LEU A 26 16.84 -17.58 11.58
CA LEU A 26 17.09 -16.24 11.00
C LEU A 26 17.56 -15.26 12.06
N TYR A 27 16.94 -15.22 13.25
CA TYR A 27 17.43 -14.37 14.36
C TYR A 27 18.90 -14.67 14.71
N ASN A 28 19.26 -15.95 14.80
CA ASN A 28 20.64 -16.35 15.06
C ASN A 28 21.61 -15.87 13.97
N LYS A 29 21.19 -15.94 12.70
CA LYS A 29 21.99 -15.45 11.57
C LYS A 29 22.11 -13.92 11.58
N ILE A 30 21.01 -13.22 11.79
CA ILE A 30 20.95 -11.75 11.84
C ILE A 30 21.90 -11.21 12.92
N LEU A 31 21.78 -11.72 14.15
CA LEU A 31 22.59 -11.26 15.27
C LEU A 31 24.08 -11.63 15.11
N LYS A 32 24.37 -12.85 14.62
CA LYS A 32 25.75 -13.30 14.36
C LYS A 32 26.45 -12.48 13.28
N ARG A 33 25.69 -12.01 12.28
CA ARG A 33 26.18 -11.23 11.14
C ARG A 33 26.13 -9.72 11.38
N ASP A 34 25.69 -9.30 12.58
CA ASP A 34 25.52 -7.88 12.96
C ASP A 34 24.67 -7.09 11.94
N GLU A 35 23.62 -7.74 11.42
CA GLU A 35 22.70 -7.13 10.43
C GLU A 35 21.64 -6.24 11.08
N ALA A 36 21.28 -6.51 12.34
CA ALA A 36 20.28 -5.78 13.11
C ALA A 36 20.50 -5.97 14.61
N GLU A 37 19.96 -5.08 15.41
CA GLU A 37 19.98 -5.16 16.88
C GLU A 37 18.68 -5.77 17.44
N LEU A 38 18.78 -6.46 18.58
CA LEU A 38 17.61 -7.01 19.29
C LEU A 38 17.07 -5.96 20.25
N THR A 39 15.75 -5.75 20.21
CA THR A 39 15.05 -4.83 21.12
C THR A 39 14.51 -5.56 22.36
N GLU A 40 14.15 -4.78 23.42
CA GLU A 40 13.52 -5.33 24.63
C GLU A 40 12.16 -5.98 24.35
N LEU A 41 11.50 -5.57 23.27
CA LEU A 41 10.24 -6.16 22.82
C LEU A 41 10.43 -7.52 22.11
N GLY A 42 11.68 -7.95 21.92
CA GLY A 42 12.01 -9.18 21.19
C GLY A 42 11.97 -9.03 19.66
N ALA A 43 11.63 -7.86 19.13
CA ALA A 43 11.76 -7.53 17.71
C ALA A 43 13.23 -7.29 17.33
N ILE A 44 13.60 -7.47 16.07
CA ILE A 44 14.87 -6.96 15.55
C ILE A 44 14.67 -5.57 14.97
N ASN A 45 15.69 -4.69 15.07
CA ASN A 45 15.70 -3.37 14.48
C ASN A 45 16.86 -3.23 13.49
N ALA A 46 16.54 -3.14 12.20
CA ALA A 46 17.52 -2.99 11.13
C ALA A 46 17.62 -1.52 10.67
N LYS A 47 18.83 -1.09 10.34
CA LYS A 47 19.07 0.23 9.74
C LYS A 47 19.23 0.06 8.24
N THR A 48 18.47 0.85 7.47
CA THR A 48 18.44 0.71 6.00
C THR A 48 19.35 1.73 5.28
N GLY A 49 20.34 2.24 6.00
CA GLY A 49 21.35 3.14 5.44
C GLY A 49 20.76 4.44 4.89
N VAL A 50 21.17 4.81 3.69
CA VAL A 50 20.79 6.08 3.06
C VAL A 50 19.32 6.07 2.58
N TYR A 51 18.81 4.88 2.23
CA TYR A 51 17.45 4.70 1.72
C TYR A 51 16.52 4.25 2.85
N THR A 52 15.87 5.22 3.50
CA THR A 52 14.90 4.94 4.57
C THR A 52 13.46 4.82 4.07
N GLY A 53 13.28 4.68 2.76
CA GLY A 53 12.00 4.56 2.07
C GLY A 53 12.19 4.09 0.63
N ARG A 54 11.08 3.92 -0.09
CA ARG A 54 11.11 3.49 -1.49
C ARG A 54 11.81 4.51 -2.39
N SER A 55 12.40 4.00 -3.47
CA SER A 55 13.05 4.78 -4.52
C SER A 55 12.23 4.72 -5.82
N PRO A 56 11.07 5.39 -5.91
CA PRO A 56 10.15 5.26 -7.05
C PRO A 56 10.75 5.72 -8.38
N LYS A 57 11.76 6.61 -8.35
CA LYS A 57 12.48 7.07 -9.53
C LYS A 57 13.53 6.07 -10.04
N ASP A 58 13.83 5.03 -9.28
CA ASP A 58 14.76 3.96 -9.62
C ASP A 58 14.03 2.64 -9.93
N LYS A 59 12.69 2.71 -10.08
CA LYS A 59 11.86 1.59 -10.52
C LYS A 59 11.75 1.57 -12.04
N TYR A 60 12.01 0.40 -12.63
CA TYR A 60 11.96 0.14 -14.07
C TYR A 60 11.14 -1.09 -14.37
N ILE A 61 10.55 -1.12 -15.57
CA ILE A 61 9.92 -2.31 -16.16
C ILE A 61 10.67 -2.63 -17.45
N VAL A 62 10.99 -3.91 -17.64
CA VAL A 62 11.70 -4.34 -18.86
C VAL A 62 10.77 -4.19 -20.07
N ASP A 63 11.18 -3.33 -21.02
CA ASP A 63 10.47 -3.14 -22.28
C ASP A 63 10.71 -4.34 -23.20
N ASN A 64 9.65 -5.09 -23.45
CA ASN A 64 9.67 -6.21 -24.39
C ASN A 64 8.32 -6.33 -25.12
N PRO A 65 8.27 -6.99 -26.30
CA PRO A 65 7.05 -7.07 -27.12
C PRO A 65 5.82 -7.67 -26.43
N GLN A 66 5.97 -8.47 -25.37
CA GLN A 66 4.85 -9.14 -24.71
C GLN A 66 4.04 -8.19 -23.81
N VAL A 67 4.69 -7.15 -23.27
CA VAL A 67 4.07 -6.24 -22.30
C VAL A 67 4.03 -4.78 -22.77
N LYS A 68 4.77 -4.46 -23.84
CA LYS A 68 4.99 -3.08 -24.30
C LYS A 68 3.71 -2.28 -24.50
N ASP A 69 2.69 -2.91 -25.09
CA ASP A 69 1.43 -2.23 -25.44
C ASP A 69 0.46 -2.14 -24.25
N ASN A 70 0.71 -2.89 -23.17
CA ASN A 70 -0.15 -2.94 -21.99
C ASN A 70 0.31 -2.00 -20.88
N ILE A 71 1.60 -1.68 -20.82
CA ILE A 71 2.16 -0.83 -19.77
C ILE A 71 1.83 0.64 -20.03
N ASP A 72 1.35 1.32 -18.99
CA ASP A 72 1.21 2.78 -18.95
C ASP A 72 2.58 3.43 -18.72
N TRP A 73 3.34 3.57 -19.80
CA TRP A 73 4.71 4.10 -19.77
C TRP A 73 4.76 5.57 -19.39
N GLY A 74 5.73 5.95 -18.57
CA GLY A 74 5.92 7.33 -18.14
C GLY A 74 6.90 7.45 -16.98
N THR A 75 6.73 8.49 -16.19
CA THR A 75 7.60 8.77 -15.03
C THR A 75 7.46 7.75 -13.89
N ILE A 76 6.35 7.01 -13.84
CA ILE A 76 6.08 5.95 -12.85
C ILE A 76 6.61 4.62 -13.36
N ASN A 77 6.25 4.23 -14.57
CA ASN A 77 6.69 2.99 -15.21
C ASN A 77 7.75 3.32 -16.24
N GLN A 78 9.01 3.41 -15.80
CA GLN A 78 10.13 3.75 -16.67
C GLN A 78 10.59 2.51 -17.42
N PRO A 79 10.81 2.58 -18.75
CA PRO A 79 11.32 1.44 -19.52
C PRO A 79 12.81 1.23 -19.29
N ILE A 80 13.22 -0.04 -19.26
CA ILE A 80 14.61 -0.46 -19.39
C ILE A 80 14.71 -1.56 -20.46
N SER A 81 15.75 -1.52 -21.29
CA SER A 81 15.93 -2.55 -22.32
C SER A 81 16.25 -3.92 -21.70
N GLU A 82 15.81 -4.99 -22.36
CA GLU A 82 16.11 -6.37 -21.94
C GLU A 82 17.64 -6.61 -21.84
N GLU A 83 18.44 -6.02 -22.74
CA GLU A 83 19.90 -6.13 -22.71
C GLU A 83 20.49 -5.58 -21.41
N LYS A 84 20.06 -4.37 -20.99
CA LYS A 84 20.52 -3.76 -19.74
C LYS A 84 20.07 -4.55 -18.51
N PHE A 85 18.83 -5.04 -18.53
CA PHE A 85 18.34 -5.91 -17.47
C PHE A 85 19.18 -7.17 -17.36
N LEU A 86 19.45 -7.87 -18.46
CA LEU A 86 20.26 -9.10 -18.44
C LEU A 86 21.68 -8.83 -17.97
N ASN A 87 22.27 -7.71 -18.36
CA ASN A 87 23.59 -7.32 -17.87
C ASN A 87 23.62 -7.12 -16.35
N LEU A 88 22.66 -6.40 -15.79
CA LEU A 88 22.53 -6.24 -14.34
C LEU A 88 22.18 -7.55 -13.63
N TYR A 89 21.31 -8.37 -14.22
CA TYR A 89 20.94 -9.67 -13.69
C TYR A 89 22.17 -10.56 -13.46
N TYR A 90 23.04 -10.72 -14.47
CA TYR A 90 24.23 -11.54 -14.32
C TYR A 90 25.25 -10.93 -13.35
N GLN A 91 25.41 -9.61 -13.34
CA GLN A 91 26.27 -8.97 -12.35
C GLN A 91 25.79 -9.24 -10.91
N VAL A 92 24.47 -9.19 -10.66
CA VAL A 92 23.89 -9.49 -9.34
C VAL A 92 24.02 -10.97 -8.99
N ILE A 93 23.82 -11.88 -9.95
CA ILE A 93 24.02 -13.33 -9.71
C ILE A 93 25.48 -13.62 -9.34
N ASP A 94 26.45 -13.12 -10.11
CA ASP A 94 27.88 -13.29 -9.83
C ASP A 94 28.25 -12.69 -8.46
N TYR A 95 27.65 -11.54 -8.13
CA TYR A 95 27.85 -10.89 -6.84
C TYR A 95 27.32 -11.75 -5.69
N LEU A 96 26.08 -12.26 -5.78
CA LEU A 96 25.50 -13.14 -4.76
C LEU A 96 26.24 -14.49 -4.68
N ASP A 97 26.75 -14.98 -5.82
CA ASP A 97 27.59 -16.18 -5.86
C ASP A 97 28.90 -16.01 -5.09
N SER A 98 29.45 -14.80 -5.01
CA SER A 98 30.65 -14.47 -4.25
C SER A 98 30.42 -14.36 -2.73
N LYS A 99 29.18 -14.36 -2.27
CA LYS A 99 28.85 -14.23 -0.83
C LYS A 99 29.04 -15.54 -0.08
N ASP A 100 29.45 -15.43 1.19
CA ASP A 100 29.62 -16.57 2.08
C ASP A 100 28.29 -17.25 2.41
N GLU A 101 27.21 -16.47 2.47
CA GLU A 101 25.86 -16.95 2.78
C GLU A 101 24.82 -16.16 1.98
N ILE A 102 23.78 -16.86 1.50
CA ILE A 102 22.55 -16.28 0.95
C ILE A 102 21.34 -16.99 1.55
N PHE A 103 20.17 -16.35 1.49
CA PHE A 103 18.96 -16.82 2.12
C PHE A 103 17.85 -16.95 1.08
N VAL A 104 17.18 -18.12 1.09
CA VAL A 104 16.12 -18.44 0.12
C VAL A 104 14.83 -18.77 0.86
N PHE A 105 13.77 -18.13 0.44
CA PHE A 105 12.41 -18.35 0.92
C PHE A 105 11.49 -18.64 -0.27
N ASN A 106 10.71 -19.69 -0.18
CA ASN A 106 9.59 -19.97 -1.07
C ASN A 106 8.27 -19.72 -0.31
N GLY A 107 7.35 -19.03 -0.96
CA GLY A 107 6.05 -18.69 -0.39
C GLY A 107 5.08 -18.20 -1.44
N TYR A 108 4.08 -17.43 -1.01
CA TYR A 108 2.97 -17.04 -1.88
C TYR A 108 2.61 -15.57 -1.71
N ALA A 109 2.09 -14.95 -2.78
CA ALA A 109 1.33 -13.71 -2.73
C ALA A 109 -0.13 -14.01 -3.11
N GLY A 110 -1.07 -13.68 -2.22
CA GLY A 110 -2.49 -13.98 -2.37
C GLY A 110 -2.96 -15.13 -1.50
N SER A 111 -3.93 -14.86 -0.63
CA SER A 111 -4.54 -15.86 0.27
C SER A 111 -5.64 -16.69 -0.38
N ASP A 112 -6.03 -16.35 -1.60
CA ASP A 112 -6.96 -17.14 -2.41
C ASP A 112 -6.18 -18.01 -3.41
N LYS A 113 -6.33 -19.33 -3.30
CA LYS A 113 -5.50 -20.31 -4.05
C LYS A 113 -5.63 -20.18 -5.58
N ASP A 114 -6.80 -19.77 -6.06
CA ASP A 114 -7.06 -19.67 -7.51
C ASP A 114 -6.46 -18.38 -8.10
N SER A 115 -6.12 -17.41 -7.23
CA SER A 115 -5.55 -16.09 -7.58
C SER A 115 -4.15 -15.89 -7.00
N GLN A 116 -3.55 -16.94 -6.47
CA GLN A 116 -2.25 -16.94 -5.78
C GLN A 116 -1.09 -16.92 -6.76
N LEU A 117 -0.03 -16.23 -6.40
CA LEU A 117 1.24 -16.21 -7.13
C LEU A 117 2.31 -16.94 -6.31
N ASP A 118 2.93 -17.97 -6.89
CA ASP A 118 4.02 -18.72 -6.29
C ASP A 118 5.33 -17.91 -6.38
N LEU A 119 6.03 -17.76 -5.25
CA LEU A 119 7.22 -16.91 -5.15
C LEU A 119 8.46 -17.68 -4.67
N THR A 120 9.60 -17.32 -5.25
CA THR A 120 10.93 -17.56 -4.67
C THR A 120 11.56 -16.20 -4.35
N VAL A 121 12.13 -16.05 -3.16
CA VAL A 121 12.85 -14.84 -2.73
C VAL A 121 14.28 -15.23 -2.38
N VAL A 122 15.25 -14.59 -3.01
CA VAL A 122 16.70 -14.78 -2.77
C VAL A 122 17.25 -13.49 -2.21
N ASN A 123 17.82 -13.56 -1.02
CA ASN A 123 18.30 -12.40 -0.27
C ASN A 123 19.78 -12.54 0.11
N GLU A 124 20.50 -11.43 0.06
CA GLU A 124 21.83 -11.29 0.63
C GLU A 124 21.80 -11.25 2.17
N PHE A 125 20.78 -10.59 2.75
CA PHE A 125 20.62 -10.42 4.19
C PHE A 125 19.59 -11.40 4.80
N ALA A 126 19.91 -11.92 5.98
CA ALA A 126 19.01 -12.77 6.73
C ALA A 126 17.76 -12.00 7.22
N TRP A 127 17.91 -10.72 7.61
CA TRP A 127 16.77 -9.92 8.02
C TRP A 127 15.81 -9.57 6.87
N HIS A 128 16.31 -9.42 5.63
CA HIS A 128 15.46 -9.30 4.44
C HIS A 128 14.65 -10.58 4.20
N ASN A 129 15.23 -11.74 4.48
CA ASN A 129 14.52 -13.00 4.37
C ASN A 129 13.43 -13.14 5.45
N LEU A 130 13.70 -12.68 6.69
CA LEU A 130 12.69 -12.61 7.75
C LEU A 130 11.57 -11.64 7.39
N PHE A 131 11.91 -10.46 6.83
CA PHE A 131 10.92 -9.52 6.31
C PHE A 131 10.04 -10.17 5.22
N ALA A 132 10.65 -10.83 4.23
CA ALA A 132 9.92 -11.53 3.18
C ALA A 132 8.97 -12.59 3.76
N GLN A 133 9.44 -13.37 4.75
CA GLN A 133 8.61 -14.35 5.46
C GLN A 133 7.48 -13.74 6.29
N ASN A 134 7.61 -12.50 6.73
CA ASN A 134 6.54 -11.80 7.42
C ASN A 134 5.48 -11.27 6.44
N LEU A 135 5.91 -10.77 5.27
CA LEU A 135 5.02 -10.08 4.33
C LEU A 135 4.41 -10.98 3.26
N PHE A 136 5.04 -12.11 2.93
CA PHE A 136 4.46 -13.10 2.04
C PHE A 136 3.86 -14.26 2.84
N ILE A 137 2.93 -14.97 2.23
CA ILE A 137 2.25 -16.09 2.86
C ILE A 137 3.21 -17.28 2.92
N LYS A 138 3.42 -17.81 4.13
CA LYS A 138 4.29 -18.96 4.35
C LYS A 138 3.60 -20.27 3.98
N PRO A 139 4.29 -21.21 3.31
CA PRO A 139 3.82 -22.59 3.23
C PRO A 139 3.77 -23.23 4.63
N ASN A 140 2.93 -24.25 4.79
CA ASN A 140 2.71 -24.90 6.09
C ASN A 140 3.92 -25.72 6.55
N SER A 141 4.81 -26.10 5.65
CA SER A 141 6.02 -26.87 5.98
C SER A 141 7.16 -26.61 4.98
N LYS A 142 8.37 -26.99 5.37
CA LYS A 142 9.55 -26.94 4.50
C LYS A 142 9.41 -27.88 3.27
N GLU A 143 8.72 -29.00 3.43
CA GLU A 143 8.43 -29.96 2.35
C GLU A 143 7.44 -29.36 1.34
N GLU A 144 6.45 -28.57 1.80
CA GLU A 144 5.56 -27.82 0.92
C GLU A 144 6.33 -26.73 0.17
N ALA A 145 7.14 -25.95 0.90
CA ALA A 145 8.00 -24.93 0.31
C ALA A 145 8.92 -25.48 -0.79
N ALA A 146 9.48 -26.68 -0.60
CA ALA A 146 10.37 -27.30 -1.57
C ALA A 146 9.67 -27.74 -2.87
N LYS A 147 8.33 -27.86 -2.86
CA LYS A 147 7.54 -28.22 -4.05
C LYS A 147 7.09 -27.01 -4.87
N ILE A 148 7.22 -25.81 -4.34
CA ILE A 148 6.83 -24.57 -5.03
C ILE A 148 7.70 -24.38 -6.27
N LYS A 149 7.03 -24.18 -7.39
CA LYS A 149 7.65 -23.77 -8.65
C LYS A 149 7.27 -22.31 -8.88
N ALA A 150 8.18 -21.44 -8.55
CA ALA A 150 7.91 -20.00 -8.55
C ALA A 150 7.38 -19.49 -9.89
N ASP A 151 6.28 -18.76 -9.84
CA ASP A 151 5.80 -17.92 -10.95
C ASP A 151 6.63 -16.66 -11.08
N PHE A 152 7.13 -16.15 -9.95
CA PHE A 152 8.03 -15.01 -9.91
C PHE A 152 9.17 -15.22 -8.91
N THR A 153 10.37 -14.73 -9.28
CA THR A 153 11.54 -14.75 -8.40
C THR A 153 11.94 -13.33 -8.04
N ILE A 154 12.10 -13.04 -6.75
CA ILE A 154 12.68 -11.80 -6.24
C ILE A 154 14.14 -12.07 -5.91
N ILE A 155 15.03 -11.25 -6.45
CA ILE A 155 16.47 -11.27 -6.16
C ILE A 155 16.82 -9.92 -5.54
N SER A 156 17.25 -9.93 -4.28
CA SER A 156 17.59 -8.72 -3.53
C SER A 156 19.03 -8.76 -3.04
N ALA A 157 19.84 -7.88 -3.61
CA ALA A 157 21.26 -7.68 -3.30
C ALA A 157 21.49 -6.22 -2.83
N PRO A 158 21.11 -5.87 -1.60
CA PRO A 158 21.09 -4.49 -1.12
C PRO A 158 22.44 -3.79 -1.14
N THR A 159 23.54 -4.52 -0.95
CA THR A 159 24.89 -3.91 -0.97
C THR A 159 25.53 -3.93 -2.36
N PHE A 160 24.91 -4.54 -3.38
CA PHE A 160 25.31 -4.40 -4.77
C PHE A 160 24.90 -3.03 -5.31
N LYS A 161 25.88 -2.27 -5.78
CA LYS A 161 25.67 -0.94 -6.36
C LYS A 161 25.95 -0.96 -7.85
N ALA A 162 24.95 -0.57 -8.64
CA ALA A 162 25.12 -0.44 -10.08
C ALA A 162 25.96 0.80 -10.44
N ASN A 163 26.54 0.78 -11.63
CA ASN A 163 27.20 1.94 -12.22
C ASN A 163 26.22 2.63 -13.18
N PRO A 164 25.69 3.83 -12.85
CA PRO A 164 24.68 4.50 -13.67
C PRO A 164 25.07 4.69 -15.14
N GLU A 165 26.33 5.06 -15.40
CA GLU A 165 26.82 5.30 -16.77
C GLU A 165 26.92 4.00 -17.58
N LYS A 166 27.47 2.94 -16.97
CA LYS A 166 27.67 1.65 -17.61
C LYS A 166 26.35 0.89 -17.78
N ASP A 167 25.53 0.88 -16.75
CA ASP A 167 24.31 0.07 -16.68
C ASP A 167 23.10 0.83 -17.23
N GLY A 168 23.23 2.14 -17.47
CA GLY A 168 22.23 3.00 -18.11
C GLY A 168 20.97 3.19 -17.31
N ILE A 169 21.13 3.35 -15.99
CA ILE A 169 20.09 3.66 -15.02
C ILE A 169 20.40 4.97 -14.31
N ARG A 170 19.43 5.52 -13.55
CA ARG A 170 19.52 6.87 -12.97
C ARG A 170 20.53 6.98 -11.83
N SER A 171 20.63 5.97 -11.00
CA SER A 171 21.46 5.96 -9.77
C SER A 171 22.09 4.59 -9.54
N GLU A 172 22.84 4.43 -8.44
CA GLU A 172 23.40 3.14 -8.02
C GLU A 172 22.34 2.13 -7.53
N THR A 173 21.11 2.61 -7.31
CA THR A 173 19.98 1.82 -6.85
C THR A 173 19.04 1.50 -8.00
N PHE A 174 18.47 0.30 -7.99
CA PHE A 174 17.48 -0.11 -8.97
C PHE A 174 16.48 -1.12 -8.42
N VAL A 175 15.27 -1.04 -8.94
CA VAL A 175 14.19 -2.02 -8.78
C VAL A 175 13.64 -2.31 -10.16
N ILE A 176 13.95 -3.47 -10.71
CA ILE A 176 13.60 -3.81 -12.11
C ILE A 176 12.62 -4.98 -12.11
N ILE A 177 11.48 -4.81 -12.77
CA ILE A 177 10.46 -5.86 -12.95
C ILE A 177 10.54 -6.35 -14.40
N SER A 178 10.77 -7.66 -14.57
CA SER A 178 10.70 -8.32 -15.86
C SER A 178 9.56 -9.33 -15.88
N PHE A 179 8.48 -9.00 -16.57
CA PHE A 179 7.34 -9.91 -16.74
C PHE A 179 7.71 -11.12 -17.63
N LYS A 180 8.52 -10.89 -18.68
CA LYS A 180 9.01 -11.95 -19.56
C LYS A 180 9.85 -13.00 -18.82
N HIS A 181 10.75 -12.53 -17.97
CA HIS A 181 11.67 -13.39 -17.21
C HIS A 181 11.15 -13.71 -15.81
N LYS A 182 9.92 -13.26 -15.49
CA LYS A 182 9.26 -13.51 -14.20
C LYS A 182 10.18 -13.21 -13.01
N THR A 183 10.88 -12.07 -13.07
CA THR A 183 11.92 -11.69 -12.11
C THR A 183 11.75 -10.26 -11.65
N VAL A 184 11.89 -10.05 -10.34
CA VAL A 184 12.12 -8.74 -9.71
C VAL A 184 13.58 -8.70 -9.26
N LEU A 185 14.35 -7.74 -9.76
CA LEU A 185 15.76 -7.55 -9.45
C LEU A 185 15.93 -6.25 -8.66
N ILE A 186 16.48 -6.34 -7.44
CA ILE A 186 16.66 -5.22 -6.52
C ILE A 186 18.11 -5.13 -6.12
N GLY A 187 18.71 -3.93 -6.24
CA GLY A 187 20.07 -3.66 -5.79
C GLY A 187 20.24 -2.22 -5.29
N GLY A 188 21.26 -2.00 -4.46
CA GLY A 188 21.68 -0.69 -3.97
C GLY A 188 20.75 -0.05 -2.93
N THR A 189 19.76 -0.77 -2.40
CA THR A 189 18.87 -0.31 -1.32
C THR A 189 18.64 -1.40 -0.29
N GLU A 190 18.76 -1.04 0.97
CA GLU A 190 18.46 -1.93 2.10
C GLU A 190 16.99 -1.83 2.55
N TYR A 191 16.20 -0.88 2.01
CA TYR A 191 14.79 -0.74 2.36
C TYR A 191 13.98 -1.95 1.88
N ALA A 192 13.60 -2.83 2.80
CA ALA A 192 12.98 -4.12 2.50
C ALA A 192 11.60 -4.01 1.84
N GLY A 193 10.91 -2.88 2.06
CA GLY A 193 9.60 -2.60 1.46
C GLY A 193 9.56 -2.62 -0.07
N GLU A 194 10.72 -2.53 -0.76
CA GLU A 194 10.79 -2.66 -2.22
C GLU A 194 10.41 -4.08 -2.68
N MET A 195 10.76 -5.13 -1.94
CA MET A 195 10.38 -6.52 -2.26
C MET A 195 8.85 -6.68 -2.28
N LYS A 196 8.19 -6.23 -1.20
CA LYS A 196 6.74 -6.26 -1.06
C LYS A 196 6.06 -5.48 -2.20
N LYS A 197 6.45 -4.22 -2.38
CA LYS A 197 5.79 -3.32 -3.33
C LYS A 197 6.04 -3.67 -4.79
N SER A 198 7.13 -4.34 -5.09
CA SER A 198 7.40 -4.87 -6.44
C SER A 198 6.43 -6.00 -6.78
N ILE A 199 6.19 -6.93 -5.85
CA ILE A 199 5.20 -8.00 -6.06
C ILE A 199 3.78 -7.43 -6.13
N PHE A 200 3.45 -6.40 -5.35
CA PHE A 200 2.18 -5.70 -5.53
C PHE A 200 2.04 -5.10 -6.94
N SER A 201 3.10 -4.52 -7.51
CA SER A 201 3.09 -4.08 -8.92
C SER A 201 2.93 -5.26 -9.90
N VAL A 202 3.54 -6.41 -9.61
CA VAL A 202 3.34 -7.64 -10.41
C VAL A 202 1.88 -8.09 -10.35
N MET A 203 1.29 -8.14 -9.16
CA MET A 203 -0.12 -8.50 -8.98
C MET A 203 -1.07 -7.50 -9.65
N ASN A 204 -0.75 -6.19 -9.60
CA ASN A 204 -1.50 -5.15 -10.31
C ASN A 204 -1.43 -5.28 -11.85
N TYR A 205 -0.47 -6.02 -12.38
CA TYR A 205 -0.43 -6.39 -13.79
C TYR A 205 -1.19 -7.69 -14.06
N LEU A 206 -0.91 -8.74 -13.31
CA LEU A 206 -1.39 -10.10 -13.60
C LEU A 206 -2.87 -10.32 -13.27
N LEU A 207 -3.38 -9.74 -12.16
CA LEU A 207 -4.75 -9.95 -11.72
C LEU A 207 -5.79 -9.32 -12.68
N PRO A 208 -5.60 -8.07 -13.16
CA PRO A 208 -6.54 -7.48 -14.13
C PRO A 208 -6.62 -8.26 -15.45
N GLU A 209 -5.55 -8.91 -15.92
CA GLU A 209 -5.57 -9.79 -17.09
C GLU A 209 -6.51 -10.99 -16.90
N GLN A 210 -6.81 -11.35 -15.65
CA GLN A 210 -7.74 -12.41 -15.26
C GLN A 210 -9.12 -11.87 -14.82
N ASN A 211 -9.41 -10.58 -15.06
CA ASN A 211 -10.61 -9.89 -14.60
C ASN A 211 -10.73 -9.87 -13.05
N ILE A 212 -9.62 -9.85 -12.34
CA ILE A 212 -9.57 -9.73 -10.89
C ILE A 212 -9.10 -8.32 -10.54
N MET A 213 -9.85 -7.61 -9.71
CA MET A 213 -9.48 -6.28 -9.24
C MET A 213 -8.35 -6.39 -8.20
N SER A 214 -7.23 -5.72 -8.45
CA SER A 214 -6.16 -5.54 -7.46
C SER A 214 -6.25 -4.15 -6.85
N MET A 215 -6.13 -4.05 -5.51
CA MET A 215 -6.50 -2.86 -4.75
C MET A 215 -5.46 -2.50 -3.69
N HIS A 216 -5.05 -1.23 -3.67
CA HIS A 216 -4.32 -0.64 -2.55
C HIS A 216 -5.31 -0.15 -1.49
N CYS A 217 -5.78 -1.04 -0.65
CA CYS A 217 -6.78 -0.77 0.37
C CYS A 217 -6.60 -1.68 1.59
N SER A 218 -7.11 -1.27 2.74
CA SER A 218 -7.33 -2.15 3.89
C SER A 218 -8.70 -2.83 3.76
N ALA A 219 -8.89 -3.97 4.41
CA ALA A 219 -10.16 -4.68 4.43
C ALA A 219 -10.45 -5.31 5.80
N ASN A 220 -11.69 -5.24 6.23
CA ASN A 220 -12.17 -5.92 7.43
C ASN A 220 -13.57 -6.51 7.24
N VAL A 221 -13.97 -7.40 8.14
CA VAL A 221 -15.29 -8.04 8.13
C VAL A 221 -15.94 -7.98 9.51
N GLY A 222 -17.21 -7.59 9.53
CA GLY A 222 -18.03 -7.56 10.75
C GLY A 222 -18.56 -8.94 11.13
N ASN A 223 -19.15 -9.04 12.32
CA ASN A 223 -19.72 -10.27 12.87
C ASN A 223 -20.90 -10.83 12.05
N LYS A 224 -21.51 -10.01 11.18
CA LYS A 224 -22.59 -10.42 10.28
C LYS A 224 -22.10 -10.85 8.90
N GLY A 225 -20.78 -10.89 8.69
CA GLY A 225 -20.17 -11.19 7.41
C GLY A 225 -20.10 -9.99 6.45
N ASP A 226 -20.44 -8.80 6.93
CA ASP A 226 -20.38 -7.54 6.17
C ASP A 226 -18.92 -7.11 5.99
N VAL A 227 -18.48 -7.04 4.75
CA VAL A 227 -17.10 -6.69 4.38
C VAL A 227 -17.03 -5.21 4.02
N ALA A 228 -15.99 -4.53 4.53
CA ALA A 228 -15.68 -3.14 4.22
C ALA A 228 -14.27 -3.00 3.67
N LEU A 229 -14.13 -2.19 2.60
CA LEU A 229 -12.85 -1.80 2.02
C LEU A 229 -12.57 -0.33 2.32
N PHE A 230 -11.30 -0.03 2.62
CA PHE A 230 -10.83 1.32 2.93
C PHE A 230 -9.69 1.69 1.98
N PHE A 231 -9.98 2.55 1.03
CA PHE A 231 -8.96 3.16 0.17
C PHE A 231 -8.51 4.47 0.77
N GLY A 232 -7.24 4.79 0.64
CA GLY A 232 -6.69 6.05 1.12
C GLY A 232 -5.17 6.06 1.07
N LEU A 233 -4.61 7.26 1.00
CA LEU A 233 -3.17 7.49 1.00
C LEU A 233 -2.63 7.57 2.43
N SER A 234 -1.31 7.66 2.57
CA SER A 234 -0.66 7.85 3.87
C SER A 234 -1.22 9.09 4.59
N GLY A 235 -1.52 8.96 5.88
CA GLY A 235 -2.05 10.05 6.70
C GLY A 235 -3.55 10.28 6.63
N THR A 236 -4.30 9.54 5.81
CA THR A 236 -5.77 9.63 5.73
C THR A 236 -6.49 8.84 6.82
N GLY A 237 -5.77 8.00 7.57
CA GLY A 237 -6.35 7.18 8.65
C GLY A 237 -6.76 5.77 8.21
N LYS A 238 -6.29 5.27 7.05
CA LYS A 238 -6.63 3.94 6.51
C LYS A 238 -6.46 2.84 7.57
N THR A 239 -5.27 2.67 8.12
CA THR A 239 -4.97 1.65 9.13
C THR A 239 -5.77 1.85 10.42
N THR A 240 -5.82 3.09 10.93
CA THR A 240 -6.53 3.43 12.18
C THR A 240 -8.04 3.18 12.09
N LEU A 241 -8.66 3.40 10.93
CA LEU A 241 -10.11 3.24 10.74
C LEU A 241 -10.50 1.81 10.38
N SER A 242 -9.61 1.06 9.72
CA SER A 242 -9.85 -0.36 9.42
C SER A 242 -9.60 -1.27 10.62
N ALA A 243 -8.77 -0.84 11.59
CA ALA A 243 -8.47 -1.56 12.83
C ALA A 243 -9.57 -1.28 13.88
N ASP A 244 -10.74 -1.88 13.72
CA ASP A 244 -11.85 -1.82 14.66
C ASP A 244 -11.84 -3.09 15.55
N PRO A 245 -11.87 -2.98 16.89
CA PRO A 245 -11.86 -4.13 17.78
C PRO A 245 -13.09 -5.05 17.61
N ASN A 246 -14.18 -4.54 17.05
CA ASN A 246 -15.41 -5.30 16.80
C ASN A 246 -15.46 -5.94 15.40
N ARG A 247 -14.42 -5.75 14.57
CA ARG A 247 -14.34 -6.28 13.22
C ARG A 247 -13.03 -7.04 13.04
N LYS A 248 -13.05 -8.11 12.26
CA LYS A 248 -11.85 -8.91 12.00
C LYS A 248 -11.08 -8.34 10.81
N LEU A 249 -9.79 -8.15 10.97
CA LEU A 249 -8.90 -7.71 9.90
C LEU A 249 -8.73 -8.82 8.85
N ILE A 250 -8.93 -8.48 7.58
CA ILE A 250 -8.57 -9.33 6.43
C ILE A 250 -7.13 -8.99 6.01
N GLY A 251 -6.81 -7.70 5.91
CA GLY A 251 -5.48 -7.16 5.66
C GLY A 251 -5.47 -5.64 5.74
N ASP A 252 -4.28 -5.06 5.87
CA ASP A 252 -4.12 -3.63 6.14
C ASP A 252 -3.77 -2.78 4.91
N ASP A 253 -3.35 -3.39 3.77
CA ASP A 253 -2.77 -2.60 2.67
C ASP A 253 -3.06 -3.09 1.24
N GLU A 254 -2.99 -4.39 0.94
CA GLU A 254 -3.04 -4.92 -0.44
C GLU A 254 -4.03 -6.09 -0.58
N HIS A 255 -5.03 -5.94 -1.45
CA HIS A 255 -6.07 -6.93 -1.64
C HIS A 255 -6.39 -7.18 -3.11
N GLY A 256 -6.88 -8.39 -3.39
CA GLY A 256 -7.57 -8.72 -4.62
C GLY A 256 -9.08 -8.91 -4.38
N TRP A 257 -9.87 -8.68 -5.42
CA TRP A 257 -11.31 -8.95 -5.42
C TRP A 257 -11.68 -9.72 -6.69
N ASN A 258 -11.98 -11.00 -6.52
CA ASN A 258 -12.37 -11.92 -7.59
C ASN A 258 -13.86 -12.29 -7.51
N GLU A 259 -14.27 -13.28 -8.27
CA GLU A 259 -15.65 -13.79 -8.29
C GLU A 259 -16.13 -14.42 -6.97
N ASN A 260 -15.22 -14.79 -6.08
CA ASN A 260 -15.50 -15.42 -4.78
C ASN A 260 -15.48 -14.42 -3.61
N GLY A 261 -14.98 -13.20 -3.82
CA GLY A 261 -14.87 -12.16 -2.79
C GLY A 261 -13.51 -11.52 -2.71
N VAL A 262 -13.20 -10.94 -1.56
CA VAL A 262 -11.95 -10.23 -1.27
C VAL A 262 -10.94 -11.15 -0.60
N PHE A 263 -9.68 -11.05 -1.00
CA PHE A 263 -8.56 -11.76 -0.41
C PHE A 263 -7.36 -10.84 -0.20
N ASN A 264 -6.61 -11.08 0.86
CA ASN A 264 -5.36 -10.37 1.13
C ASN A 264 -4.24 -10.91 0.23
N ILE A 265 -3.45 -10.02 -0.36
CA ILE A 265 -2.26 -10.38 -1.15
C ILE A 265 -1.10 -10.77 -0.23
N GLU A 266 -1.08 -10.23 1.00
CA GLU A 266 0.01 -10.34 1.95
C GLU A 266 -0.21 -11.39 3.04
N GLY A 267 0.89 -11.86 3.63
CA GLY A 267 0.91 -12.72 4.82
C GLY A 267 1.06 -11.97 6.14
N GLY A 268 1.26 -10.66 6.09
CA GLY A 268 1.51 -9.81 7.25
C GLY A 268 1.17 -8.37 7.04
N CYS A 269 1.63 -7.51 7.94
CA CYS A 269 1.41 -6.08 7.94
C CYS A 269 2.74 -5.32 7.92
N TYR A 270 2.73 -4.14 7.30
CA TYR A 270 3.89 -3.25 7.24
C TYR A 270 3.51 -1.83 7.66
N ALA A 271 3.42 -1.63 8.96
CA ALA A 271 2.91 -0.42 9.58
C ALA A 271 3.98 0.67 9.74
N LYS A 272 3.55 1.93 9.78
CA LYS A 272 4.39 3.03 10.30
C LYS A 272 4.56 2.85 11.80
N ALA A 273 5.80 3.06 12.28
CA ALA A 273 6.12 2.96 13.71
C ALA A 273 6.38 4.33 14.36
N ILE A 274 6.56 5.40 13.57
CA ILE A 274 6.72 6.75 14.14
C ILE A 274 5.46 7.18 14.92
N HIS A 275 5.67 7.68 16.14
CA HIS A 275 4.63 8.09 17.10
C HIS A 275 3.66 6.96 17.51
N LEU A 276 4.09 5.71 17.34
CA LEU A 276 3.32 4.55 17.77
C LEU A 276 3.24 4.49 19.30
N SER A 277 2.05 4.32 19.82
CA SER A 277 1.83 4.10 21.26
C SER A 277 0.69 3.12 21.49
N GLU A 278 0.73 2.43 22.62
CA GLU A 278 -0.33 1.49 23.02
C GLU A 278 -1.70 2.17 23.16
N GLU A 279 -1.71 3.44 23.59
CA GLU A 279 -2.95 4.20 23.74
C GLU A 279 -3.63 4.50 22.39
N LYS A 280 -2.84 4.85 21.35
CA LYS A 280 -3.38 5.28 20.06
C LYS A 280 -3.70 4.10 19.14
N GLU A 281 -2.78 3.11 19.08
CA GLU A 281 -2.84 1.98 18.15
C GLU A 281 -2.43 0.68 18.85
N PRO A 282 -3.24 0.22 19.84
CA PRO A 282 -2.89 -0.92 20.70
C PRO A 282 -2.62 -2.21 19.92
N GLN A 283 -3.33 -2.46 18.81
CA GLN A 283 -3.15 -3.67 18.01
C GLN A 283 -1.78 -3.70 17.33
N ILE A 284 -1.33 -2.57 16.77
CA ILE A 284 -0.01 -2.47 16.12
C ILE A 284 1.09 -2.52 17.17
N PHE A 285 0.93 -1.79 18.28
CA PHE A 285 1.90 -1.76 19.37
C PHE A 285 2.14 -3.17 19.93
N ASN A 286 1.08 -3.89 20.25
CA ASN A 286 1.16 -5.25 20.78
C ASN A 286 1.63 -6.31 19.75
N ALA A 287 1.58 -5.99 18.45
CA ALA A 287 2.15 -6.84 17.40
C ALA A 287 3.68 -6.76 17.33
N ILE A 288 4.31 -5.74 17.94
CA ILE A 288 5.76 -5.61 17.98
C ILE A 288 6.33 -6.52 19.06
N ARG A 289 6.77 -7.67 18.65
CA ARG A 289 7.30 -8.73 19.52
C ARG A 289 8.24 -9.64 18.71
N TYR A 290 8.72 -10.72 19.33
CA TYR A 290 9.56 -11.72 18.66
C TYR A 290 8.95 -12.12 17.29
N GLY A 291 9.76 -12.06 16.25
CA GLY A 291 9.37 -12.26 14.85
C GLY A 291 9.14 -10.98 14.06
N THR A 292 8.96 -9.85 14.73
CA THR A 292 8.81 -8.54 14.07
C THR A 292 10.15 -7.99 13.62
N VAL A 293 10.18 -7.35 12.46
CA VAL A 293 11.28 -6.54 11.95
C VAL A 293 10.91 -5.07 12.05
N LEU A 294 11.64 -4.30 12.85
CA LEU A 294 11.62 -2.84 12.84
C LEU A 294 12.65 -2.33 11.86
N GLU A 295 12.35 -1.22 11.19
CA GLU A 295 13.29 -0.53 10.32
C GLU A 295 13.47 0.92 10.79
N ASN A 296 14.73 1.29 11.01
CA ASN A 296 15.18 2.64 11.33
C ASN A 296 14.58 3.26 12.61
N CYS A 297 14.10 2.46 13.54
CA CYS A 297 13.76 2.96 14.87
C CYS A 297 15.02 3.30 15.64
N VAL A 298 14.94 4.27 16.54
CA VAL A 298 16.02 4.59 17.46
C VAL A 298 15.90 3.68 18.68
N VAL A 299 17.00 3.03 19.03
CA VAL A 299 17.07 2.08 20.15
C VAL A 299 18.21 2.52 21.05
N ASP A 300 17.97 2.53 22.36
CA ASP A 300 19.00 2.87 23.35
C ASP A 300 19.92 1.68 23.69
N GLU A 301 20.90 1.89 24.55
CA GLU A 301 21.88 0.88 24.98
C GLU A 301 21.28 -0.31 25.76
N HIS A 302 20.03 -0.18 26.23
CA HIS A 302 19.29 -1.22 26.93
C HIS A 302 18.31 -1.97 26.03
N GLY A 303 18.20 -1.56 24.75
CA GLY A 303 17.29 -2.14 23.78
C GLY A 303 15.89 -1.51 23.76
N TYR A 304 15.64 -0.43 24.49
CA TYR A 304 14.36 0.28 24.46
C TYR A 304 14.18 1.06 23.17
N VAL A 305 13.01 0.90 22.57
CA VAL A 305 12.66 1.55 21.30
C VAL A 305 11.99 2.89 21.57
N ASP A 306 12.55 3.97 21.05
CA ASP A 306 11.92 5.29 21.04
C ASP A 306 11.18 5.49 19.70
N PHE A 307 9.85 5.32 19.73
CA PHE A 307 9.00 5.53 18.56
C PHE A 307 8.76 7.01 18.22
N ASP A 308 9.12 7.93 19.11
CA ASP A 308 8.98 9.37 18.86
C ASP A 308 10.25 9.99 18.26
N ASP A 309 11.39 9.31 18.34
CA ASP A 309 12.65 9.78 17.77
C ASP A 309 12.70 9.57 16.24
N ASN A 310 12.72 10.68 15.52
CA ASN A 310 12.83 10.72 14.05
C ASN A 310 14.24 11.00 13.53
N LYS A 311 15.27 10.88 14.38
CA LYS A 311 16.66 11.21 14.04
C LYS A 311 17.17 10.49 12.78
N LEU A 312 16.77 9.24 12.56
CA LEU A 312 17.12 8.49 11.37
C LEU A 312 16.17 8.80 10.21
N THR A 313 14.87 8.81 10.47
CA THR A 313 13.81 9.08 9.50
C THR A 313 12.46 9.22 10.19
N GLU A 314 11.53 9.94 9.58
CA GLU A 314 10.09 9.90 9.93
C GLU A 314 9.37 8.65 9.36
N ASN A 315 10.06 7.84 8.54
CA ASN A 315 9.50 6.65 7.90
C ASN A 315 9.94 5.36 8.59
N THR A 316 9.97 5.37 9.93
CA THR A 316 10.18 4.15 10.70
C THR A 316 9.06 3.14 10.43
N ARG A 317 9.40 1.83 10.38
CA ARG A 317 8.46 0.79 9.99
C ARG A 317 8.52 -0.40 10.93
N ALA A 318 7.40 -1.13 11.01
CA ALA A 318 7.28 -2.44 11.65
C ALA A 318 6.66 -3.44 10.69
N ALA A 319 7.40 -4.50 10.36
CA ALA A 319 6.94 -5.63 9.54
C ALA A 319 6.70 -6.84 10.44
N TYR A 320 5.47 -7.32 10.49
CA TYR A 320 5.08 -8.46 11.33
C TYR A 320 4.06 -9.36 10.63
N PRO A 321 4.04 -10.67 10.93
CA PRO A 321 3.06 -11.58 10.34
C PRO A 321 1.66 -11.25 10.87
N ILE A 322 0.64 -11.46 10.04
CA ILE A 322 -0.74 -11.03 10.35
C ILE A 322 -1.29 -11.65 11.65
N HIS A 323 -0.84 -12.85 12.02
CA HIS A 323 -1.26 -13.51 13.26
C HIS A 323 -0.71 -12.86 14.55
N HIS A 324 0.11 -11.82 14.44
CA HIS A 324 0.42 -10.95 15.58
C HIS A 324 -0.74 -10.04 15.97
N ILE A 325 -1.72 -9.84 15.09
CA ILE A 325 -2.98 -9.17 15.37
C ILE A 325 -3.98 -10.22 15.87
N ASP A 326 -4.62 -9.95 17.02
CA ASP A 326 -5.50 -10.93 17.66
C ASP A 326 -6.82 -11.16 16.90
N ASN A 327 -7.38 -10.11 16.30
CA ASN A 327 -8.68 -10.16 15.65
C ASN A 327 -8.55 -10.20 14.11
N ILE A 328 -8.20 -11.36 13.56
CA ILE A 328 -7.99 -11.57 12.12
C ILE A 328 -8.92 -12.62 11.52
N VAL A 329 -9.04 -12.62 10.21
CA VAL A 329 -9.66 -13.68 9.41
C VAL A 329 -8.61 -14.69 8.98
N VAL A 330 -8.87 -15.97 9.16
CA VAL A 330 -7.98 -17.06 8.70
C VAL A 330 -8.77 -18.05 7.85
N PRO A 331 -8.36 -18.31 6.61
CA PRO A 331 -7.39 -17.57 5.81
C PRO A 331 -7.88 -16.14 5.54
N SER A 332 -6.97 -15.22 5.23
CA SER A 332 -7.24 -13.77 5.06
C SER A 332 -8.08 -13.49 3.80
N LYS A 333 -9.33 -13.98 3.78
CA LYS A 333 -10.31 -13.77 2.70
C LYS A 333 -11.74 -13.73 3.24
N ALA A 334 -12.63 -13.05 2.53
CA ALA A 334 -14.03 -12.91 2.88
C ALA A 334 -14.91 -12.78 1.63
N SER A 335 -16.22 -12.70 1.81
CA SER A 335 -17.20 -12.48 0.73
C SER A 335 -17.01 -11.12 0.05
N HIS A 336 -17.90 -10.79 -0.88
CA HIS A 336 -17.90 -9.50 -1.57
C HIS A 336 -18.14 -8.34 -0.60
N PRO A 337 -17.52 -7.17 -0.85
CA PRO A 337 -17.74 -5.98 -0.04
C PRO A 337 -19.20 -5.52 -0.06
N ASN A 338 -19.67 -5.05 1.08
CA ASN A 338 -20.95 -4.34 1.20
C ASN A 338 -20.75 -2.82 1.12
N THR A 339 -19.56 -2.36 1.57
CA THR A 339 -19.25 -0.95 1.65
C THR A 339 -17.81 -0.67 1.25
N ILE A 340 -17.62 0.39 0.48
CA ILE A 340 -16.32 0.96 0.15
C ILE A 340 -16.22 2.34 0.77
N ILE A 341 -15.14 2.61 1.48
CA ILE A 341 -14.80 3.91 2.06
C ILE A 341 -13.58 4.48 1.32
N PHE A 342 -13.76 5.60 0.65
CA PHE A 342 -12.65 6.40 0.14
C PHE A 342 -12.26 7.43 1.19
N LEU A 343 -11.05 7.34 1.71
CA LEU A 343 -10.51 8.24 2.72
C LEU A 343 -9.72 9.36 2.06
N THR A 344 -10.01 10.57 2.45
CA THR A 344 -9.23 11.76 2.09
C THR A 344 -8.94 12.59 3.33
N ALA A 345 -7.86 13.35 3.34
CA ALA A 345 -7.57 14.36 4.35
C ALA A 345 -7.54 15.72 3.63
N ASP A 346 -8.68 16.40 3.61
CA ASP A 346 -8.80 17.72 2.98
C ASP A 346 -8.27 18.82 3.91
N ALA A 347 -7.15 19.44 3.53
CA ALA A 347 -6.57 20.55 4.25
C ALA A 347 -7.15 21.91 3.82
N PHE A 348 -7.99 21.95 2.80
CA PHE A 348 -8.73 23.16 2.41
C PHE A 348 -9.97 23.40 3.29
N GLY A 349 -10.44 22.34 3.97
CA GLY A 349 -11.55 22.40 4.92
C GLY A 349 -12.92 22.59 4.26
N VAL A 350 -13.07 22.16 3.03
CA VAL A 350 -14.28 22.38 2.21
C VAL A 350 -15.04 21.11 1.88
N LEU A 351 -14.39 19.94 1.91
CA LEU A 351 -15.06 18.66 1.66
C LEU A 351 -15.91 18.23 2.86
N PRO A 352 -17.13 17.71 2.62
CA PRO A 352 -17.97 17.14 3.67
C PRO A 352 -17.24 16.01 4.41
N PRO A 353 -17.51 15.85 5.73
CA PRO A 353 -16.89 14.79 6.52
C PRO A 353 -17.31 13.39 6.07
N ILE A 354 -18.51 13.26 5.49
CA ILE A 354 -18.98 12.03 4.84
C ILE A 354 -19.95 12.35 3.70
N SER A 355 -19.84 11.62 2.61
CA SER A 355 -20.74 11.73 1.45
C SER A 355 -20.99 10.35 0.84
N LYS A 356 -22.25 10.06 0.47
CA LYS A 356 -22.59 8.88 -0.32
C LYS A 356 -22.37 9.22 -1.80
N LEU A 357 -21.60 8.38 -2.49
CA LEU A 357 -21.26 8.58 -3.90
C LEU A 357 -22.18 7.76 -4.83
N THR A 358 -22.50 8.31 -5.98
CA THR A 358 -22.98 7.51 -7.12
C THR A 358 -21.82 6.71 -7.72
N LYS A 359 -22.10 5.71 -8.57
CA LYS A 359 -21.05 4.95 -9.27
C LYS A 359 -20.07 5.86 -10.00
N ASP A 360 -20.58 6.80 -10.80
CA ASP A 360 -19.72 7.70 -11.58
C ASP A 360 -18.88 8.62 -10.69
N GLN A 361 -19.45 9.09 -9.57
CA GLN A 361 -18.69 9.83 -8.55
C GLN A 361 -17.61 8.95 -7.92
N ALA A 362 -17.93 7.69 -7.61
CA ALA A 362 -16.96 6.75 -7.07
C ALA A 362 -15.80 6.54 -8.04
N MET A 363 -16.06 6.34 -9.34
CA MET A 363 -15.02 6.18 -10.36
C MET A 363 -14.19 7.45 -10.54
N TYR A 364 -14.83 8.62 -10.55
CA TYR A 364 -14.15 9.91 -10.63
C TYR A 364 -13.17 10.11 -9.45
N HIS A 365 -13.63 9.82 -8.22
CA HIS A 365 -12.79 9.92 -7.02
C HIS A 365 -11.72 8.83 -6.95
N PHE A 366 -12.00 7.64 -7.39
CA PHE A 366 -11.04 6.54 -7.47
C PHE A 366 -9.90 6.89 -8.44
N LEU A 367 -10.22 7.33 -9.65
CA LEU A 367 -9.23 7.79 -10.61
C LEU A 367 -8.41 8.98 -10.09
N SER A 368 -9.05 9.92 -9.41
CA SER A 368 -8.37 11.10 -8.85
C SER A 368 -7.43 10.75 -7.70
N GLY A 369 -7.87 9.90 -6.76
CA GLY A 369 -7.08 9.50 -5.59
C GLY A 369 -6.58 10.70 -4.76
N PHE A 370 -7.51 11.62 -4.43
CA PHE A 370 -7.16 12.89 -3.78
C PHE A 370 -6.92 12.74 -2.27
N THR A 371 -5.90 13.46 -1.80
CA THR A 371 -5.69 13.84 -0.40
C THR A 371 -4.84 15.09 -0.31
N SER A 372 -4.69 15.68 0.87
CA SER A 372 -3.64 16.65 1.13
C SER A 372 -2.45 15.95 1.81
N LYS A 373 -1.25 16.12 1.27
CA LYS A 373 -0.03 15.78 1.98
C LYS A 373 0.16 16.79 3.10
N LEU A 374 0.22 16.31 4.33
CA LEU A 374 0.35 17.14 5.51
C LEU A 374 1.82 17.47 5.77
N ALA A 375 2.09 18.58 6.46
CA ALA A 375 3.43 18.91 6.94
C ALA A 375 3.99 17.74 7.77
N GLY A 376 5.27 17.39 7.56
CA GLY A 376 5.93 16.29 8.26
C GLY A 376 5.58 14.87 7.77
N THR A 377 4.70 14.70 6.77
CA THR A 377 4.41 13.38 6.19
C THR A 377 5.42 12.93 5.14
N GLU A 378 6.11 13.86 4.51
CA GLU A 378 7.21 13.63 3.56
C GLU A 378 8.29 14.71 3.75
N ARG A 379 9.54 14.36 3.48
CA ARG A 379 10.67 15.29 3.58
C ARG A 379 10.48 16.52 2.67
N GLY A 380 10.53 17.71 3.26
CA GLY A 380 10.42 18.99 2.53
C GLY A 380 8.99 19.54 2.40
N ILE A 381 7.98 18.87 2.96
CA ILE A 381 6.60 19.39 3.01
C ILE A 381 6.42 20.14 4.33
N THR A 382 6.40 21.47 4.24
CA THR A 382 6.22 22.38 5.39
C THR A 382 4.78 22.87 5.53
N GLU A 383 4.00 22.83 4.43
CA GLU A 383 2.57 23.20 4.41
C GLU A 383 1.78 22.13 3.64
N PRO A 384 0.50 21.92 3.98
CA PRO A 384 -0.33 20.97 3.27
C PRO A 384 -0.46 21.31 1.79
N GLN A 385 -0.27 20.29 0.95
CA GLN A 385 -0.38 20.42 -0.50
C GLN A 385 -1.35 19.37 -1.05
N PRO A 386 -2.21 19.72 -2.02
CA PRO A 386 -3.05 18.75 -2.69
C PRO A 386 -2.20 17.70 -3.39
N SER A 387 -2.59 16.46 -3.26
CA SER A 387 -1.92 15.32 -3.87
C SER A 387 -2.96 14.42 -4.54
N PHE A 388 -2.65 14.01 -5.76
CA PHE A 388 -3.47 13.10 -6.54
C PHE A 388 -2.67 11.85 -6.87
N SER A 389 -3.12 10.71 -6.36
CA SER A 389 -2.49 9.41 -6.62
C SER A 389 -3.54 8.50 -7.25
N THR A 390 -3.47 8.37 -8.54
CA THR A 390 -4.41 7.58 -9.36
C THR A 390 -4.74 6.24 -8.72
N CYS A 391 -6.02 5.93 -8.59
CA CYS A 391 -6.55 4.72 -7.98
C CYS A 391 -6.01 4.46 -6.55
N PHE A 392 -5.64 5.53 -5.82
CA PHE A 392 -4.96 5.48 -4.52
C PHE A 392 -3.64 4.69 -4.49
N GLY A 393 -3.09 4.33 -5.65
CA GLY A 393 -1.95 3.43 -5.78
C GLY A 393 -1.03 3.71 -6.97
N ALA A 394 -1.01 4.94 -7.52
CA ALA A 394 -0.28 5.29 -8.75
C ALA A 394 1.14 4.69 -8.87
N PRO A 395 2.00 4.69 -7.84
CA PRO A 395 3.36 4.15 -7.96
C PRO A 395 3.42 2.63 -8.25
N PHE A 396 2.29 1.93 -8.09
CA PHE A 396 2.22 0.46 -8.17
C PHE A 396 1.44 -0.05 -9.37
N LEU A 397 0.87 0.84 -10.19
CA LEU A 397 -0.02 0.49 -11.29
C LEU A 397 0.74 0.42 -12.62
N PRO A 398 0.98 -0.78 -13.19
CA PRO A 398 1.62 -0.90 -14.49
C PRO A 398 0.68 -0.61 -15.66
N LEU A 399 -0.62 -0.91 -15.52
CA LEU A 399 -1.61 -0.75 -16.58
C LEU A 399 -2.23 0.65 -16.57
N ASN A 400 -2.92 1.01 -17.65
CA ASN A 400 -3.71 2.23 -17.70
C ASN A 400 -4.77 2.27 -16.58
N ALA A 401 -4.92 3.42 -15.96
CA ALA A 401 -5.83 3.62 -14.82
C ALA A 401 -7.27 3.22 -15.10
N LYS A 402 -7.72 3.37 -16.36
CA LYS A 402 -9.06 2.99 -16.79
C LYS A 402 -9.35 1.50 -16.56
N VAL A 403 -8.35 0.62 -16.74
CA VAL A 403 -8.52 -0.83 -16.50
C VAL A 403 -8.98 -1.10 -15.07
N TYR A 404 -8.34 -0.45 -14.10
CA TYR A 404 -8.69 -0.61 -12.68
C TYR A 404 -10.04 0.05 -12.35
N ALA A 405 -10.32 1.21 -12.94
CA ALA A 405 -11.58 1.90 -12.72
C ALA A 405 -12.77 1.10 -13.30
N ASP A 406 -12.64 0.55 -14.49
CA ASP A 406 -13.69 -0.29 -15.12
C ASP A 406 -13.96 -1.54 -14.26
N LEU A 407 -12.90 -2.26 -13.85
CA LEU A 407 -13.04 -3.45 -12.99
C LEU A 407 -13.74 -3.11 -11.67
N LEU A 408 -13.33 -2.03 -10.99
CA LEU A 408 -13.96 -1.61 -9.74
C LEU A 408 -15.42 -1.22 -9.96
N GLY A 409 -15.70 -0.46 -11.01
CA GLY A 409 -17.06 -0.02 -11.35
C GLY A 409 -18.02 -1.17 -11.64
N ASP A 410 -17.55 -2.18 -12.39
CA ASP A 410 -18.33 -3.37 -12.70
C ASP A 410 -18.62 -4.21 -11.44
N LEU A 411 -17.65 -4.33 -10.55
CA LEU A 411 -17.81 -5.04 -9.28
C LEU A 411 -18.75 -4.31 -8.31
N ILE A 412 -18.69 -2.97 -8.26
CA ILE A 412 -19.62 -2.14 -7.47
C ILE A 412 -21.08 -2.38 -7.95
N ASP A 413 -21.32 -2.35 -9.25
CA ASP A 413 -22.65 -2.59 -9.82
C ASP A 413 -23.12 -4.02 -9.59
N LYS A 414 -22.25 -4.99 -9.89
CA LYS A 414 -22.58 -6.42 -9.79
C LYS A 414 -23.01 -6.82 -8.38
N HIS A 415 -22.42 -6.19 -7.35
CA HIS A 415 -22.62 -6.55 -5.95
C HIS A 415 -23.39 -5.52 -5.12
N ASP A 416 -23.98 -4.49 -5.76
CA ASP A 416 -24.75 -3.40 -5.12
C ASP A 416 -24.00 -2.79 -3.92
N VAL A 417 -22.73 -2.38 -4.15
CA VAL A 417 -21.85 -1.91 -3.09
C VAL A 417 -22.08 -0.42 -2.82
N ASP A 418 -22.37 -0.06 -1.57
CA ASP A 418 -22.44 1.34 -1.16
C ASP A 418 -21.04 1.97 -1.08
N VAL A 419 -20.84 3.13 -1.69
CA VAL A 419 -19.56 3.84 -1.69
C VAL A 419 -19.70 5.17 -0.97
N TYR A 420 -18.79 5.44 -0.04
CA TYR A 420 -18.73 6.70 0.70
C TYR A 420 -17.35 7.34 0.57
N LEU A 421 -17.34 8.67 0.41
CA LEU A 421 -16.15 9.50 0.59
C LEU A 421 -16.15 10.02 2.03
N VAL A 422 -15.08 9.79 2.76
CA VAL A 422 -14.90 10.23 4.15
C VAL A 422 -13.70 11.16 4.25
N ASN A 423 -13.94 12.38 4.68
CA ASN A 423 -12.90 13.38 4.92
C ASN A 423 -12.45 13.33 6.39
N THR A 424 -11.18 13.00 6.60
CA THR A 424 -10.50 12.99 7.91
C THR A 424 -9.66 14.25 8.15
N GLY A 425 -9.78 15.23 7.26
CA GLY A 425 -9.03 16.50 7.27
C GLY A 425 -9.66 17.57 8.12
N TRP A 426 -9.79 18.76 7.58
CA TRP A 426 -10.21 19.98 8.27
C TRP A 426 -11.67 20.35 8.00
N THR A 427 -12.24 21.13 8.91
CA THR A 427 -13.57 21.75 8.81
C THR A 427 -13.54 23.13 9.48
N GLY A 428 -14.47 24.02 9.09
CA GLY A 428 -14.58 25.37 9.65
C GLY A 428 -13.49 26.34 9.22
N GLY A 429 -12.65 25.94 8.25
CA GLY A 429 -11.53 26.70 7.71
C GLY A 429 -10.46 25.76 7.17
N LYS A 430 -9.53 26.29 6.37
CA LYS A 430 -8.35 25.56 5.90
C LYS A 430 -7.37 25.28 7.05
N TYR A 431 -6.37 24.44 6.79
CA TYR A 431 -5.23 24.23 7.69
C TYR A 431 -4.71 25.55 8.25
N GLY A 432 -4.45 25.60 9.56
CA GLY A 432 -4.01 26.78 10.27
C GLY A 432 -5.14 27.76 10.69
N ILE A 433 -6.38 27.56 10.21
CA ILE A 433 -7.57 28.35 10.57
C ILE A 433 -8.66 27.46 11.17
N GLY A 434 -9.07 26.42 10.41
CA GLY A 434 -10.05 25.44 10.86
C GLY A 434 -9.47 24.39 11.81
N ASN A 435 -10.32 23.47 12.24
CA ASN A 435 -9.94 22.37 13.10
C ASN A 435 -9.98 21.05 12.33
N ARG A 436 -9.10 20.13 12.66
CA ARG A 436 -9.19 18.76 12.14
C ARG A 436 -10.46 18.08 12.69
N ILE A 437 -11.17 17.37 11.83
CA ILE A 437 -12.36 16.61 12.23
C ILE A 437 -11.96 15.60 13.29
N GLU A 438 -12.67 15.59 14.42
CA GLU A 438 -12.36 14.72 15.56
C GLU A 438 -12.52 13.24 15.16
N LEU A 439 -11.54 12.41 15.54
CA LEU A 439 -11.52 10.99 15.21
C LEU A 439 -12.78 10.24 15.68
N ARG A 440 -13.36 10.64 16.82
CA ARG A 440 -14.63 10.06 17.33
C ARG A 440 -15.78 10.24 16.34
N HIS A 441 -15.90 11.42 15.72
CA HIS A 441 -16.94 11.70 14.72
C HIS A 441 -16.67 10.92 13.42
N THR A 442 -15.43 10.86 12.99
CA THR A 442 -15.03 10.05 11.83
C THR A 442 -15.36 8.58 12.04
N ARG A 443 -14.98 8.01 13.18
CA ARG A 443 -15.32 6.62 13.53
C ARG A 443 -16.83 6.37 13.56
N LYS A 444 -17.59 7.30 14.13
CA LYS A 444 -19.04 7.17 14.15
C LYS A 444 -19.66 7.15 12.75
N MET A 445 -19.25 8.08 11.89
CA MET A 445 -19.72 8.16 10.50
C MET A 445 -19.35 6.90 9.71
N VAL A 446 -18.11 6.43 9.85
CA VAL A 446 -17.63 5.19 9.20
C VAL A 446 -18.43 3.99 9.69
N ASN A 447 -18.64 3.85 11.00
CA ASN A 447 -19.40 2.74 11.58
C ASN A 447 -20.86 2.75 11.12
N ASP A 448 -21.49 3.92 11.02
CA ASP A 448 -22.87 4.03 10.54
C ASP A 448 -22.99 3.73 9.03
N ALA A 449 -21.95 4.07 8.24
CA ALA A 449 -21.85 3.68 6.82
C ALA A 449 -21.72 2.15 6.67
N ILE A 450 -20.75 1.54 7.36
CA ILE A 450 -20.44 0.11 7.25
C ILE A 450 -21.59 -0.76 7.79
N SER A 451 -22.23 -0.34 8.88
CA SER A 451 -23.39 -1.07 9.45
C SER A 451 -24.67 -0.96 8.63
N GLY A 452 -24.66 -0.15 7.55
CA GLY A 452 -25.82 0.09 6.69
C GLY A 452 -26.83 1.08 7.26
N LYS A 453 -26.59 1.72 8.42
CA LYS A 453 -27.50 2.73 8.99
C LYS A 453 -27.68 3.91 8.03
N LEU A 454 -26.62 4.32 7.32
CA LEU A 454 -26.69 5.41 6.36
C LEU A 454 -27.38 5.03 5.05
N LYS A 455 -27.61 3.75 4.76
CA LYS A 455 -28.30 3.33 3.52
C LYS A 455 -29.71 3.95 3.41
N ASN A 456 -30.40 4.12 4.53
CA ASN A 456 -31.75 4.68 4.62
C ASN A 456 -31.78 6.09 5.20
N ALA A 457 -30.66 6.77 5.33
CA ALA A 457 -30.61 8.15 5.82
C ALA A 457 -31.24 9.11 4.81
N GLU A 458 -31.73 10.26 5.30
CA GLU A 458 -32.08 11.38 4.42
C GLU A 458 -30.80 12.11 4.00
N PHE A 459 -30.68 12.37 2.69
CA PHE A 459 -29.55 13.09 2.13
C PHE A 459 -29.95 14.46 1.59
N GLU A 460 -29.00 15.37 1.63
CA GLU A 460 -29.07 16.67 0.95
C GLU A 460 -27.94 16.72 -0.08
N LYS A 461 -28.25 17.24 -1.25
CA LYS A 461 -27.27 17.35 -2.33
C LYS A 461 -26.46 18.65 -2.18
N ASP A 462 -25.14 18.50 -2.08
CA ASP A 462 -24.23 19.64 -2.08
C ASP A 462 -24.24 20.35 -3.44
N HIS A 463 -24.23 21.70 -3.41
CA HIS A 463 -24.35 22.52 -4.63
C HIS A 463 -23.04 22.68 -5.42
N ILE A 464 -21.88 22.54 -4.77
CA ILE A 464 -20.57 22.73 -5.40
C ILE A 464 -20.00 21.42 -5.87
N PHE A 465 -19.94 20.43 -4.97
CA PHE A 465 -19.35 19.11 -5.28
C PHE A 465 -20.38 18.11 -5.81
N GLY A 466 -21.68 18.38 -5.63
CA GLY A 466 -22.75 17.50 -6.09
C GLY A 466 -22.90 16.20 -5.26
N PHE A 467 -22.31 16.15 -4.08
CA PHE A 467 -22.36 14.99 -3.20
C PHE A 467 -23.71 14.82 -2.48
N ASN A 468 -24.06 13.59 -2.15
CA ASN A 468 -25.16 13.29 -1.27
C ASN A 468 -24.66 13.25 0.18
N ILE A 469 -24.94 14.29 0.95
CA ILE A 469 -24.52 14.45 2.35
C ILE A 469 -25.66 14.02 3.26
N PRO A 470 -25.46 13.15 4.27
CA PRO A 470 -26.50 12.81 5.21
C PRO A 470 -26.90 14.04 6.03
N LYS A 471 -28.21 14.31 6.16
CA LYS A 471 -28.72 15.46 6.92
C LYS A 471 -28.40 15.37 8.40
N ALA A 472 -28.30 14.16 8.93
CA ALA A 472 -27.93 13.90 10.32
C ALA A 472 -27.18 12.57 10.44
N VAL A 473 -26.22 12.54 11.36
CA VAL A 473 -25.55 11.34 11.87
C VAL A 473 -25.58 11.44 13.40
N GLU A 474 -26.00 10.37 14.05
CA GLU A 474 -26.07 10.32 15.51
C GLU A 474 -24.70 10.67 16.14
N ASP A 475 -24.68 11.46 17.20
CA ASP A 475 -23.45 11.91 17.89
C ASP A 475 -22.46 12.74 17.06
N VAL A 476 -22.87 13.20 15.88
CA VAL A 476 -22.07 14.10 15.03
C VAL A 476 -22.78 15.44 14.91
N PRO A 477 -22.10 16.57 15.21
CA PRO A 477 -22.69 17.90 15.05
C PRO A 477 -23.14 18.13 13.60
N THR A 478 -24.40 18.50 13.40
CA THR A 478 -24.95 18.76 12.05
C THR A 478 -24.24 19.91 11.34
N THR A 479 -23.67 20.85 12.10
CA THR A 479 -22.91 21.98 11.55
C THR A 479 -21.68 21.57 10.76
N ILE A 480 -21.03 20.43 11.10
CA ILE A 480 -19.85 19.96 10.35
C ILE A 480 -20.23 19.12 9.14
N LEU A 481 -21.44 18.52 9.11
CA LEU A 481 -21.88 17.70 7.98
C LEU A 481 -22.00 18.53 6.70
N GLN A 482 -22.44 19.76 6.80
CA GLN A 482 -22.43 20.75 5.73
C GLN A 482 -21.29 21.75 5.98
N PRO A 483 -20.10 21.59 5.35
CA PRO A 483 -18.91 22.37 5.69
C PRO A 483 -19.11 23.89 5.63
N ILE A 484 -19.92 24.37 4.69
CA ILE A 484 -20.27 25.80 4.58
C ILE A 484 -20.86 26.35 5.89
N ASN A 485 -21.57 25.53 6.66
CA ASN A 485 -22.17 25.97 7.94
C ASN A 485 -21.12 26.11 9.06
N ALA A 486 -20.01 25.39 8.96
CA ALA A 486 -18.90 25.47 9.91
C ALA A 486 -17.97 26.67 9.65
N TRP A 487 -17.95 27.22 8.41
CA TRP A 487 -17.14 28.39 8.09
C TRP A 487 -17.83 29.67 8.55
N THR A 488 -17.06 30.58 9.14
CA THR A 488 -17.54 31.93 9.52
C THR A 488 -17.80 32.78 8.28
N ASP A 489 -16.89 32.74 7.30
CA ASP A 489 -16.98 33.44 6.03
C ASP A 489 -17.42 32.48 4.91
N LYS A 490 -18.66 32.65 4.43
CA LYS A 490 -19.26 31.81 3.39
C LYS A 490 -18.70 32.10 1.98
N GLU A 491 -18.23 33.32 1.73
CA GLU A 491 -17.62 33.70 0.46
C GLU A 491 -16.21 33.09 0.37
N ALA A 492 -15.45 33.13 1.46
CA ALA A 492 -14.16 32.47 1.54
C ALA A 492 -14.28 30.94 1.37
N TYR A 493 -15.32 30.30 1.98
CA TYR A 493 -15.62 28.89 1.73
C TYR A 493 -15.86 28.62 0.26
N THR A 494 -16.74 29.39 -0.39
CA THR A 494 -17.10 29.20 -1.80
C THR A 494 -15.89 29.35 -2.71
N THR A 495 -15.03 30.34 -2.45
CA THR A 495 -13.80 30.57 -3.20
C THR A 495 -12.84 29.38 -3.06
N GLN A 496 -12.64 28.91 -1.84
CA GLN A 496 -11.74 27.79 -1.56
C GLN A 496 -12.28 26.46 -2.14
N ALA A 497 -13.60 26.24 -2.10
CA ALA A 497 -14.24 25.08 -2.69
C ALA A 497 -14.09 25.05 -4.22
N LYS A 498 -14.30 26.20 -4.87
CA LYS A 498 -14.08 26.34 -6.33
C LYS A 498 -12.63 26.11 -6.73
N GLU A 499 -11.68 26.59 -5.94
CA GLU A 499 -10.25 26.32 -6.18
C GLU A 499 -9.98 24.80 -6.16
N LEU A 500 -10.53 24.06 -5.20
CA LEU A 500 -10.37 22.62 -5.14
C LEU A 500 -11.02 21.93 -6.36
N VAL A 501 -12.21 22.36 -6.77
CA VAL A 501 -12.88 21.88 -8.00
C VAL A 501 -11.97 22.01 -9.22
N GLU A 502 -11.37 23.19 -9.43
CA GLU A 502 -10.48 23.41 -10.57
C GLU A 502 -9.22 22.52 -10.52
N ARG A 503 -8.68 22.25 -9.34
CA ARG A 503 -7.56 21.32 -9.17
C ARG A 503 -7.93 19.88 -9.56
N PHE A 504 -9.13 19.43 -9.22
CA PHE A 504 -9.64 18.14 -9.65
C PHE A 504 -9.83 18.07 -11.18
N LYS A 505 -10.44 19.09 -11.78
CA LYS A 505 -10.62 19.17 -13.24
C LYS A 505 -9.28 19.14 -13.96
N GLU A 506 -8.29 19.91 -13.48
CA GLU A 506 -6.95 19.90 -14.08
C GLU A 506 -6.27 18.54 -13.96
N ASN A 507 -6.35 17.90 -12.78
CA ASN A 507 -5.81 16.56 -12.60
C ASN A 507 -6.51 15.52 -13.51
N PHE A 508 -7.81 15.68 -13.76
CA PHE A 508 -8.60 14.71 -14.52
C PHE A 508 -8.27 14.71 -16.02
N LYS A 509 -7.77 15.81 -16.57
CA LYS A 509 -7.35 15.92 -17.99
C LYS A 509 -6.35 14.85 -18.44
N LYS A 510 -5.55 14.33 -17.52
CA LYS A 510 -4.54 13.29 -17.81
C LYS A 510 -5.13 11.94 -18.22
N PHE A 511 -6.41 11.67 -17.93
CA PHE A 511 -7.03 10.36 -18.18
C PHE A 511 -7.59 10.18 -19.60
N GLY A 512 -7.54 11.24 -20.43
CA GLY A 512 -7.93 11.17 -21.83
C GLY A 512 -9.44 11.15 -22.10
N GLU A 513 -9.80 11.01 -23.38
CA GLU A 513 -11.19 11.12 -23.86
C GLU A 513 -12.11 10.02 -23.35
N ASP A 514 -11.59 8.82 -23.16
CA ASP A 514 -12.37 7.64 -22.74
C ASP A 514 -12.99 7.77 -21.34
N THR A 515 -12.50 8.71 -20.52
CA THR A 515 -13.00 8.97 -19.16
C THR A 515 -13.79 10.28 -19.04
N GLN A 516 -13.94 11.07 -20.10
CA GLN A 516 -14.63 12.37 -20.07
C GLN A 516 -16.08 12.26 -19.59
N HIS A 517 -16.75 11.14 -19.88
CA HIS A 517 -18.11 10.92 -19.38
C HIS A 517 -18.15 10.91 -17.84
N LEU A 518 -17.13 10.39 -17.16
CA LEU A 518 -17.03 10.41 -15.70
C LEU A 518 -16.84 11.83 -15.14
N GLU A 519 -16.14 12.72 -15.85
CA GLU A 519 -16.05 14.12 -15.46
C GLU A 519 -17.42 14.80 -15.54
N GLN A 520 -18.21 14.48 -16.58
CA GLN A 520 -19.52 15.07 -16.79
C GLN A 520 -20.57 14.56 -15.77
N THR A 521 -20.55 13.28 -15.44
CA THR A 521 -21.58 12.62 -14.60
C THR A 521 -21.16 12.48 -13.13
N GLY A 522 -19.87 12.23 -12.86
CA GLY A 522 -19.29 12.03 -11.54
C GLY A 522 -18.45 13.17 -11.02
N GLY A 523 -17.99 14.07 -11.90
CA GLY A 523 -17.20 15.24 -11.55
C GLY A 523 -17.98 16.34 -10.83
N PHE A 524 -17.26 17.30 -10.31
CA PHE A 524 -17.84 18.42 -9.58
C PHE A 524 -18.61 19.37 -10.50
N LYS A 525 -19.71 19.89 -10.02
CA LYS A 525 -20.59 20.77 -10.81
C LYS A 525 -20.09 22.22 -10.89
N GLY A 526 -19.23 22.67 -9.93
CA GLY A 526 -18.48 23.92 -9.93
C GLY A 526 -19.26 25.12 -9.44
#